data_bfa7072622fc75df859e46c53f4bd8db
#
_entry.id   bfa7072622fc75df859e46c53f4bd8db
#
_cell.length_a   1.000
_cell.length_b   1.000
_cell.length_c   1.000
_cell.angle_alpha   90.00
_cell.angle_beta   90.00
_cell.angle_gamma   90.00
#
_symmetry.space_group_name_H-M   'P 1'
#
loop_
_entity.id
_entity.type
_entity.pdbx_description
1 polymer ?
#
loop_
_entity_poly.entity_id
_entity_poly.type
_entity_poly.pdbx_seq_one_letter_code
_entity_poly.pdbx_strand_id
1 'polypeptide(L)'
;MCIRDSIDYFVAGVGSGGTFTGVAKHMTTLGAKNYIVEPQGSILNGGPIHAHATEGIGSEKWPTFLDRDLVDGIFTISDKDAFNNVKLIANKEGLLVGSSSGAALQGALELKKHIKKGVIVTIFPDGSDRYMSKQIFNYKESNDNE
;
A
#
# COMPACT_ATOMS: atom_id res chain seq x y z
N MET A 1 5.36 -24.86 7.83
CA MET A 1 4.53 -24.56 6.64
C MET A 1 5.35 -23.64 5.76
N CYS A 2 5.84 -24.12 4.64
CA CYS A 2 6.61 -23.27 3.72
C CYS A 2 5.64 -22.42 2.90
N ILE A 3 5.62 -21.12 3.14
CA ILE A 3 4.85 -20.13 2.36
C ILE A 3 5.35 -20.05 0.89
N ARG A 4 6.33 -20.88 0.53
CA ARG A 4 7.09 -20.79 -0.72
C ARG A 4 6.36 -21.26 -1.98
N ASP A 5 5.21 -21.93 -1.83
CA ASP A 5 4.75 -22.76 -2.95
C ASP A 5 3.55 -22.19 -3.71
N SER A 6 3.00 -21.03 -3.32
CA SER A 6 1.92 -20.39 -4.08
C SER A 6 1.68 -18.94 -3.65
N ILE A 7 2.47 -18.01 -4.13
CA ILE A 7 2.11 -16.60 -4.07
C ILE A 7 1.33 -16.30 -5.35
N ASP A 8 0.08 -15.89 -5.19
CA ASP A 8 -0.80 -15.60 -6.33
C ASP A 8 -0.88 -14.11 -6.61
N TYR A 9 -0.65 -13.28 -5.58
CA TYR A 9 -0.80 -11.83 -5.66
C TYR A 9 0.24 -11.11 -4.82
N PHE A 10 0.80 -10.04 -5.37
CA PHE A 10 1.66 -9.10 -4.67
C PHE A 10 1.01 -7.73 -4.66
N VAL A 11 0.94 -7.11 -3.49
CA VAL A 11 0.37 -5.76 -3.29
C VAL A 11 1.36 -4.91 -2.53
N ALA A 12 1.74 -3.74 -3.06
CA ALA A 12 2.65 -2.85 -2.34
C ALA A 12 2.43 -1.37 -2.69
N GLY A 13 2.75 -0.51 -1.73
CA GLY A 13 2.81 0.93 -1.96
C GLY A 13 3.98 1.32 -2.85
N VAL A 14 3.81 2.41 -3.60
CA VAL A 14 4.82 2.94 -4.52
C VAL A 14 5.16 4.39 -4.18
N GLY A 15 6.45 4.62 -3.90
CA GLY A 15 7.07 5.94 -3.92
C GLY A 15 7.94 6.09 -5.17
N SER A 16 9.25 5.77 -5.09
CA SER A 16 10.15 5.81 -6.25
C SER A 16 9.93 4.70 -7.28
N GLY A 17 9.20 3.63 -6.91
CA GLY A 17 8.94 2.47 -7.77
C GLY A 17 9.99 1.35 -7.69
N GLY A 18 11.13 1.59 -7.06
CA GLY A 18 12.23 0.61 -7.03
C GLY A 18 11.87 -0.69 -6.33
N THR A 19 11.30 -0.62 -5.13
CA THR A 19 10.89 -1.80 -4.35
C THR A 19 9.82 -2.59 -5.09
N PHE A 20 8.75 -1.92 -5.54
CA PHE A 20 7.68 -2.59 -6.27
C PHE A 20 8.22 -3.31 -7.52
N THR A 21 8.95 -2.59 -8.39
CA THR A 21 9.47 -3.14 -9.63
C THR A 21 10.42 -4.32 -9.39
N GLY A 22 11.31 -4.21 -8.41
CA GLY A 22 12.25 -5.27 -8.08
C GLY A 22 11.56 -6.55 -7.63
N VAL A 23 10.56 -6.45 -6.77
CA VAL A 23 9.78 -7.60 -6.29
C VAL A 23 8.86 -8.13 -7.38
N ALA A 24 8.13 -7.25 -8.08
CA ALA A 24 7.17 -7.63 -9.11
C ALA A 24 7.83 -8.39 -10.27
N LYS A 25 9.06 -8.05 -10.66
CA LYS A 25 9.82 -8.82 -11.64
C LYS A 25 9.94 -10.29 -11.24
N HIS A 26 10.27 -10.55 -9.99
CA HIS A 26 10.36 -11.93 -9.50
C HIS A 26 8.98 -12.58 -9.37
N MET A 27 8.00 -11.88 -8.82
CA MET A 27 6.64 -12.39 -8.66
C MET A 27 5.99 -12.78 -9.98
N THR A 28 6.22 -12.02 -11.04
CA THR A 28 5.77 -12.35 -12.39
C THR A 28 6.34 -13.69 -12.90
N THR A 29 7.60 -14.02 -12.58
CA THR A 29 8.17 -15.32 -12.93
C THR A 29 7.51 -16.50 -12.22
N LEU A 30 6.85 -16.23 -11.08
CA LEU A 30 6.07 -17.20 -10.32
C LEU A 30 4.60 -17.28 -10.77
N GLY A 31 4.21 -16.48 -11.77
CA GLY A 31 2.83 -16.38 -12.25
C GLY A 31 1.91 -15.53 -11.37
N ALA A 32 2.46 -14.80 -10.38
CA ALA A 32 1.69 -13.92 -9.52
C ALA A 32 1.33 -12.61 -10.24
N LYS A 33 0.20 -12.01 -9.82
CA LYS A 33 -0.22 -10.68 -10.27
C LYS A 33 0.20 -9.60 -9.29
N ASN A 34 0.57 -8.42 -9.82
CA ASN A 34 1.17 -7.36 -9.05
C ASN A 34 0.28 -6.11 -9.02
N TYR A 35 -0.08 -5.66 -7.84
CA TYR A 35 -0.96 -4.51 -7.62
C TYR A 35 -0.26 -3.41 -6.85
N ILE A 36 -0.47 -2.18 -7.29
CA ILE A 36 0.03 -0.99 -6.62
C ILE A 36 -1.01 -0.48 -5.63
N VAL A 37 -0.52 0.09 -4.54
CA VAL A 37 -1.29 0.93 -3.62
C VAL A 37 -0.74 2.34 -3.67
N GLU A 38 -1.63 3.31 -3.83
CA GLU A 38 -1.33 4.73 -3.74
C GLU A 38 -2.31 5.44 -2.79
N PRO A 39 -1.92 6.56 -2.15
CA PRO A 39 -2.87 7.38 -1.42
C PRO A 39 -3.75 8.19 -2.38
N GLN A 40 -4.93 8.60 -1.92
CA GLN A 40 -5.69 9.65 -2.59
C GLN A 40 -4.82 10.91 -2.70
N GLY A 41 -4.82 11.55 -3.87
CA GLY A 41 -3.92 12.66 -4.17
C GLY A 41 -2.69 12.29 -4.99
N SER A 42 -2.43 11.00 -5.18
CA SER A 42 -1.46 10.47 -6.14
C SER A 42 -2.08 10.23 -7.51
N ILE A 43 -1.25 10.21 -8.56
CA ILE A 43 -1.73 10.21 -9.96
C ILE A 43 -1.65 8.86 -10.67
N LEU A 44 -1.12 7.82 -10.03
CA LEU A 44 -0.83 6.56 -10.75
C LEU A 44 -2.11 5.91 -11.28
N ASN A 45 -3.23 6.09 -10.59
CA ASN A 45 -4.56 5.65 -11.01
C ASN A 45 -5.40 6.77 -11.69
N GLY A 46 -4.77 7.88 -12.07
CA GLY A 46 -5.42 8.97 -12.80
C GLY A 46 -6.25 9.93 -11.95
N GLY A 47 -6.08 9.93 -10.62
CA GLY A 47 -6.75 10.86 -9.72
C GLY A 47 -6.16 12.28 -9.74
N PRO A 48 -6.86 13.26 -9.14
CA PRO A 48 -6.35 14.62 -8.99
C PRO A 48 -5.22 14.66 -7.95
N ILE A 49 -4.24 15.56 -8.18
CA ILE A 49 -3.16 15.80 -7.23
C ILE A 49 -3.70 16.60 -6.05
N HIS A 50 -3.50 16.11 -4.84
CA HIS A 50 -3.71 16.88 -3.60
C HIS A 50 -2.87 16.30 -2.46
N ALA A 51 -2.74 17.05 -1.36
CA ALA A 51 -2.02 16.61 -0.19
C ALA A 51 -2.68 15.37 0.46
N HIS A 52 -1.87 14.50 1.01
CA HIS A 52 -2.27 13.32 1.78
C HIS A 52 -1.34 13.15 2.99
N ALA A 53 -1.83 12.47 4.03
CA ALA A 53 -1.08 12.24 5.26
C ALA A 53 -0.31 10.90 5.25
N THR A 54 -0.62 10.00 4.34
CA THR A 54 0.10 8.74 4.16
C THR A 54 1.50 9.02 3.61
N GLU A 55 2.54 8.62 4.34
CA GLU A 55 3.92 8.93 4.01
C GLU A 55 4.64 7.78 3.29
N GLY A 56 5.67 8.15 2.52
CA GLY A 56 6.57 7.19 1.85
C GLY A 56 6.03 6.61 0.55
N ILE A 57 4.77 6.84 0.23
CA ILE A 57 4.13 6.42 -1.01
C ILE A 57 3.33 7.57 -1.63
N GLY A 58 2.95 7.43 -2.88
CA GLY A 58 2.28 8.48 -3.66
C GLY A 58 3.23 9.24 -4.58
N SER A 59 2.72 9.73 -5.68
CA SER A 59 3.51 10.43 -6.69
C SER A 59 2.65 11.42 -7.47
N GLU A 60 3.25 12.56 -7.82
CA GLU A 60 2.69 13.59 -8.73
C GLU A 60 3.06 13.35 -10.19
N LYS A 61 3.92 12.38 -10.46
CA LYS A 61 4.32 11.93 -11.79
C LYS A 61 4.63 10.46 -11.77
N TRP A 62 4.63 9.81 -12.93
CA TRP A 62 5.01 8.40 -13.01
C TRP A 62 6.48 8.22 -12.59
N PRO A 63 6.77 7.40 -11.56
CA PRO A 63 8.13 7.21 -11.09
C PRO A 63 9.02 6.56 -12.13
N THR A 64 10.25 7.05 -12.26
CA THR A 64 11.22 6.57 -13.28
C THR A 64 11.54 5.08 -13.14
N PHE A 65 11.57 4.58 -11.90
CA PHE A 65 11.90 3.17 -11.64
C PHE A 65 10.69 2.24 -11.62
N LEU A 66 9.48 2.77 -11.89
CA LEU A 66 8.27 1.97 -11.94
C LEU A 66 8.01 1.46 -13.36
N ASP A 67 8.15 0.15 -13.52
CA ASP A 67 7.87 -0.55 -14.77
C ASP A 67 6.36 -0.80 -14.91
N ARG A 68 5.74 -0.16 -15.91
CA ARG A 68 4.29 -0.24 -16.17
C ARG A 68 3.83 -1.65 -16.56
N ASP A 69 4.67 -2.39 -17.25
CA ASP A 69 4.33 -3.71 -17.78
C ASP A 69 4.18 -4.76 -16.67
N LEU A 70 4.66 -4.43 -15.46
CA LEU A 70 4.54 -5.28 -14.28
C LEU A 70 3.28 -4.99 -13.43
N VAL A 71 2.47 -3.99 -13.79
CA VAL A 71 1.34 -3.52 -13.00
C VAL A 71 0.04 -4.10 -13.52
N ASP A 72 -0.57 -5.00 -12.76
CA ASP A 72 -1.88 -5.59 -13.09
C ASP A 72 -3.07 -4.73 -12.63
N GLY A 73 -2.85 -3.82 -11.68
CA GLY A 73 -3.87 -2.89 -11.21
C GLY A 73 -3.37 -1.96 -10.10
N ILE A 74 -4.17 -0.95 -9.79
CA ILE A 74 -3.84 0.09 -8.81
C ILE A 74 -5.04 0.32 -7.90
N PHE A 75 -4.81 0.36 -6.59
CA PHE A 75 -5.79 0.72 -5.57
C PHE A 75 -5.44 2.09 -4.98
N THR A 76 -6.38 3.02 -5.06
CA THR A 76 -6.26 4.34 -4.43
C THR A 76 -6.93 4.30 -3.06
N ILE A 77 -6.16 4.57 -2.01
CA ILE A 77 -6.57 4.38 -0.61
C ILE A 77 -6.67 5.74 0.09
N SER A 78 -7.73 5.92 0.88
CA SER A 78 -7.88 7.11 1.71
C SER A 78 -6.94 7.09 2.90
N ASP A 79 -6.51 8.29 3.37
CA ASP A 79 -5.74 8.39 4.60
C ASP A 79 -6.48 7.78 5.79
N LYS A 80 -7.79 7.97 5.86
CA LYS A 80 -8.65 7.39 6.90
C LYS A 80 -8.53 5.87 6.97
N ASP A 81 -8.61 5.19 5.84
CA ASP A 81 -8.51 3.73 5.78
C ASP A 81 -7.09 3.27 6.12
N ALA A 82 -6.07 3.97 5.60
CA ALA A 82 -4.68 3.68 5.92
C ALA A 82 -4.41 3.76 7.42
N PHE A 83 -4.81 4.85 8.08
CA PHE A 83 -4.58 5.04 9.52
C PHE A 83 -5.46 4.13 10.40
N ASN A 84 -6.68 3.81 9.97
CA ASN A 84 -7.51 2.81 10.66
C ASN A 84 -6.85 1.42 10.63
N ASN A 85 -6.24 1.05 9.53
CA ASN A 85 -5.52 -0.21 9.41
C ASN A 85 -4.24 -0.24 10.24
N VAL A 86 -3.54 0.89 10.43
CA VAL A 86 -2.41 0.95 11.39
C VAL A 86 -2.89 0.52 12.78
N LYS A 87 -4.03 1.05 13.25
CA LYS A 87 -4.64 0.65 14.54
C LYS A 87 -5.07 -0.81 14.55
N LEU A 88 -5.66 -1.27 13.45
CA LEU A 88 -6.11 -2.65 13.32
C LEU A 88 -4.94 -3.64 13.43
N ILE A 89 -3.84 -3.38 12.71
CA ILE A 89 -2.62 -4.18 12.74
C ILE A 89 -2.03 -4.20 14.15
N ALA A 90 -1.94 -3.04 14.80
CA ALA A 90 -1.44 -2.96 16.17
C ALA A 90 -2.29 -3.78 17.15
N ASN A 91 -3.61 -3.69 17.06
CA ASN A 91 -4.53 -4.36 17.97
C ASN A 91 -4.66 -5.86 17.72
N LYS A 92 -4.55 -6.30 16.47
CA LYS A 92 -4.78 -7.71 16.09
C LYS A 92 -3.50 -8.53 16.05
N GLU A 93 -2.42 -7.91 15.59
CA GLU A 93 -1.16 -8.61 15.32
C GLU A 93 -0.01 -8.17 16.25
N GLY A 94 -0.21 -7.10 17.05
CA GLY A 94 0.84 -6.53 17.90
C GLY A 94 1.96 -5.86 17.12
N LEU A 95 1.76 -5.53 15.85
CA LEU A 95 2.75 -4.90 14.99
C LEU A 95 2.52 -3.39 14.92
N LEU A 96 3.55 -2.62 15.23
CA LEU A 96 3.54 -1.15 15.18
C LEU A 96 4.14 -0.67 13.87
N VAL A 97 3.29 -0.42 12.89
CA VAL A 97 3.68 -0.14 11.49
C VAL A 97 3.38 1.32 11.09
N GLY A 98 4.00 1.79 9.99
CA GLY A 98 3.76 3.10 9.42
C GLY A 98 2.45 3.19 8.60
N SER A 99 2.08 4.41 8.19
CA SER A 99 0.83 4.68 7.44
C SER A 99 0.79 3.98 6.07
N SER A 100 1.93 3.90 5.38
CA SER A 100 2.03 3.17 4.11
C SER A 100 1.74 1.67 4.26
N SER A 101 2.06 1.08 5.42
CA SER A 101 1.72 -0.31 5.73
C SER A 101 0.21 -0.50 5.91
N GLY A 102 -0.45 0.48 6.56
CA GLY A 102 -1.91 0.50 6.67
C GLY A 102 -2.60 0.61 5.31
N ALA A 103 -2.07 1.46 4.42
CA ALA A 103 -2.53 1.55 3.03
C ALA A 103 -2.31 0.24 2.27
N ALA A 104 -1.14 -0.40 2.43
CA ALA A 104 -0.83 -1.68 1.79
C ALA A 104 -1.79 -2.79 2.25
N LEU A 105 -2.12 -2.85 3.54
CA LEU A 105 -3.14 -3.77 4.05
C LEU A 105 -4.50 -3.48 3.42
N GLN A 106 -4.92 -2.20 3.31
CA GLN A 106 -6.20 -1.87 2.68
C GLN A 106 -6.25 -2.33 1.23
N GLY A 107 -5.18 -2.11 0.46
CA GLY A 107 -5.10 -2.61 -0.91
C GLY A 107 -5.24 -4.12 -1.01
N ALA A 108 -4.62 -4.86 -0.10
CA ALA A 108 -4.78 -6.32 -0.01
C ALA A 108 -6.23 -6.72 0.34
N LEU A 109 -6.89 -5.97 1.23
CA LEU A 109 -8.30 -6.19 1.59
C LEU A 109 -9.24 -5.87 0.43
N GLU A 110 -8.96 -4.81 -0.35
CA GLU A 110 -9.72 -4.50 -1.57
C GLU A 110 -9.57 -5.62 -2.61
N LEU A 111 -8.33 -6.06 -2.88
CA LEU A 111 -8.09 -7.17 -3.80
C LEU A 111 -8.82 -8.44 -3.37
N LYS A 112 -8.85 -8.74 -2.07
CA LYS A 112 -9.55 -9.90 -1.52
C LYS A 112 -11.03 -9.94 -1.91
N LYS A 113 -11.68 -8.80 -2.10
CA LYS A 113 -13.09 -8.73 -2.51
C LYS A 113 -13.32 -9.24 -3.94
N HIS A 114 -12.27 -9.23 -4.78
CA HIS A 114 -12.34 -9.57 -6.19
C HIS A 114 -11.79 -10.97 -6.52
N ILE A 115 -11.21 -11.65 -5.56
CA ILE A 115 -10.63 -12.99 -5.74
C ILE A 115 -11.38 -14.04 -4.91
N LYS A 116 -11.47 -15.26 -5.44
CA LYS A 116 -12.15 -16.36 -4.72
C LYS A 116 -11.21 -17.08 -3.76
N LYS A 117 -9.94 -17.19 -4.14
CA LYS A 117 -8.91 -17.88 -3.35
C LYS A 117 -7.53 -17.41 -3.80
N GLY A 118 -6.53 -17.53 -2.96
CA GLY A 118 -5.14 -17.24 -3.28
C GLY A 118 -4.38 -16.68 -2.07
N VAL A 119 -3.07 -16.61 -2.22
CA VAL A 119 -2.15 -16.02 -1.24
C VAL A 119 -1.76 -14.63 -1.72
N ILE A 120 -2.09 -13.62 -0.90
CA ILE A 120 -1.70 -12.23 -1.11
C ILE A 120 -0.49 -11.94 -0.22
N VAL A 121 0.59 -11.47 -0.82
CA VAL A 121 1.78 -10.98 -0.10
C VAL A 121 1.84 -9.47 -0.20
N THR A 122 2.12 -8.82 0.92
CA THR A 122 2.33 -7.36 0.97
C THR A 122 3.59 -7.03 1.77
N ILE A 123 4.01 -5.77 1.73
CA ILE A 123 5.17 -5.27 2.46
C ILE A 123 4.71 -4.21 3.46
N PHE A 124 5.18 -4.34 4.69
CA PHE A 124 5.14 -3.30 5.70
C PHE A 124 6.54 -2.68 5.81
N PRO A 125 6.79 -1.54 5.14
CA PRO A 125 8.16 -1.07 4.90
C PRO A 125 8.85 -0.49 6.13
N ASP A 126 8.09 0.01 7.11
CA ASP A 126 8.65 0.62 8.32
C ASP A 126 7.73 0.54 9.54
N GLY A 127 8.28 0.93 10.68
CA GLY A 127 7.59 0.99 11.96
C GLY A 127 6.96 2.35 12.24
N SER A 128 6.05 2.38 13.22
CA SER A 128 5.36 3.59 13.66
C SER A 128 6.24 4.58 14.43
N ASP A 129 7.41 4.16 14.90
CA ASP A 129 8.36 4.97 15.65
C ASP A 129 8.76 6.27 14.93
N ARG A 130 8.79 6.24 13.60
CA ARG A 130 9.08 7.41 12.75
C ARG A 130 7.95 8.44 12.69
N TYR A 131 6.72 8.06 13.08
CA TYR A 131 5.50 8.82 12.86
C TYR A 131 4.74 9.16 14.16
N MET A 132 5.32 8.91 15.33
CA MET A 132 4.68 9.15 16.61
C MET A 132 4.33 10.64 16.80
N SER A 133 5.17 11.56 16.35
CA SER A 133 4.91 13.01 16.38
C SER A 133 3.71 13.43 15.50
N LYS A 134 3.31 12.60 14.55
CA LYS A 134 2.18 12.84 13.64
C LYS A 134 0.89 12.14 14.08
N GLN A 135 0.85 11.70 15.33
CA GLN A 135 -0.33 11.06 15.92
C GLN A 135 -0.86 9.87 15.12
N ILE A 136 0.04 9.01 14.62
CA ILE A 136 -0.28 7.90 13.72
C ILE A 136 -1.41 6.99 14.24
N PHE A 137 -1.57 6.88 15.56
CA PHE A 137 -2.66 6.12 16.19
C PHE A 137 -3.90 6.97 16.51
N ASN A 138 -3.86 8.29 16.30
CA ASN A 138 -4.92 9.24 16.62
C ASN A 138 -5.24 10.17 15.45
N TYR A 139 -5.04 9.69 14.24
CA TYR A 139 -5.32 10.45 13.04
C TYR A 139 -6.76 10.96 13.05
N LYS A 140 -6.91 12.25 12.84
CA LYS A 140 -8.20 12.92 12.61
C LYS A 140 -8.15 13.51 11.23
N GLU A 141 -9.14 13.19 10.41
CA GLU A 141 -9.35 13.88 9.16
C GLU A 141 -9.48 15.38 9.45
N SER A 142 -8.63 16.22 8.85
CA SER A 142 -8.87 17.65 8.84
C SER A 142 -10.15 17.88 8.03
N ASN A 143 -11.18 18.38 8.68
CA ASN A 143 -12.35 18.90 7.98
C ASN A 143 -11.92 20.19 7.29
N ASP A 144 -11.40 20.11 6.07
CA ASP A 144 -11.26 21.26 5.18
C ASP A 144 -12.66 21.66 4.68
N ASN A 145 -13.42 22.26 5.59
CA ASN A 145 -14.62 23.02 5.31
C ASN A 145 -14.63 24.22 6.25
N GLU A 146 -13.86 25.26 5.92
CA GLU A 146 -14.17 26.67 6.20
C GLU A 146 -13.64 27.55 5.05
#